data_7a31f5f1a5db7c2c0d0021f60b8b6776
#
_entry.id   7a31f5f1a5db7c2c0d0021f60b8b6776
#
_cell.length_a   1.000
_cell.length_b   1.000
_cell.length_c   1.000
_cell.angle_alpha   90.00
_cell.angle_beta   90.00
_cell.angle_gamma   90.00
#
_symmetry.space_group_name_H-M   'P 1'
#
loop_
_entity.id
_entity.type
_entity.pdbx_description
1 polymer ?
#
loop_
_entity_poly.entity_id
_entity_poly.type
_entity_poly.pdbx_seq_one_letter_code
_entity_poly.pdbx_strand_id
1 'polypeptide(L)'
;MLDANILIRATLGRRVRRIISAHEPSAEFLTPNTAYEEARKHLPALVKKRAVIHRGMDGNLDTLTPPVSVLDRDVYTPAGARALARIGDRDPDDWPVLACALALDYPVWTEDRNFFGTGVATWTTDRVELYFNEPAAS
;
A
#
# COMPACT_ATOMS: atom_id res chain seq x y z
N MET A 1 2.72 -5.19 -0.64
CA MET A 1 2.99 -3.85 -1.25
C MET A 1 1.74 -2.99 -1.11
N LEU A 2 1.85 -1.83 -0.48
CA LEU A 2 0.72 -0.95 -0.20
C LEU A 2 0.70 0.22 -1.17
N ASP A 3 -0.50 0.59 -1.66
CA ASP A 3 -0.66 1.82 -2.43
C ASP A 3 -1.01 3.01 -1.51
N ALA A 4 -1.14 4.19 -2.10
CA ALA A 4 -1.42 5.43 -1.34
C ALA A 4 -2.75 5.36 -0.58
N ASN A 5 -3.78 4.74 -1.15
CA ASN A 5 -5.08 4.60 -0.50
C ASN A 5 -5.00 3.82 0.80
N ILE A 6 -4.24 2.74 0.81
CA ILE A 6 -4.07 1.92 2.03
C ILE A 6 -3.30 2.71 3.09
N LEU A 7 -2.27 3.46 2.70
CA LEU A 7 -1.54 4.33 3.63
C LEU A 7 -2.46 5.38 4.25
N ILE A 8 -3.32 5.99 3.45
CA ILE A 8 -4.29 6.98 3.93
C ILE A 8 -5.26 6.33 4.91
N ARG A 9 -5.80 5.16 4.58
CA ARG A 9 -6.70 4.41 5.47
C ARG A 9 -6.02 4.01 6.78
N ALA A 10 -4.75 3.61 6.73
CA ALA A 10 -3.99 3.27 7.93
C ALA A 10 -3.78 4.48 8.83
N THR A 11 -3.66 5.66 8.25
CA THR A 11 -3.44 6.90 9.01
C THR A 11 -4.73 7.45 9.60
N LEU A 12 -5.84 7.39 8.86
CA LEU A 12 -7.12 8.00 9.27
C LEU A 12 -8.09 7.03 9.91
N GLY A 13 -7.92 5.72 9.71
CA GLY A 13 -8.84 4.70 10.20
C GLY A 13 -8.16 3.71 11.12
N ARG A 14 -8.98 2.82 11.72
CA ARG A 14 -8.49 1.83 12.67
C ARG A 14 -8.27 0.46 12.05
N ARG A 15 -9.10 0.09 11.08
CA ARG A 15 -9.10 -1.28 10.54
C ARG A 15 -7.78 -1.65 9.88
N VAL A 16 -7.31 -0.83 8.95
CA VAL A 16 -6.06 -1.10 8.23
C VAL A 16 -4.87 -1.07 9.19
N ARG A 17 -4.82 -0.09 10.07
CA ARG A 17 -3.75 0.00 11.07
C ARG A 17 -3.73 -1.20 12.01
N ARG A 18 -4.90 -1.70 12.42
CA ARG A 18 -5.01 -2.90 13.25
C ARG A 18 -4.47 -4.13 12.53
N ILE A 19 -4.79 -4.28 11.25
CA ILE A 19 -4.29 -5.40 10.43
C ILE A 19 -2.77 -5.33 10.34
N ILE A 20 -2.21 -4.17 10.06
CA ILE A 20 -0.75 -3.98 9.99
C ILE A 20 -0.10 -4.35 11.33
N SER A 21 -0.62 -3.83 12.43
CA SER A 21 -0.07 -4.11 13.76
C SER A 21 -0.15 -5.59 14.14
N ALA A 22 -1.24 -6.26 13.78
CA ALA A 22 -1.43 -7.67 14.08
C ALA A 22 -0.45 -8.57 13.31
N HIS A 23 -0.08 -8.19 12.10
CA HIS A 23 0.72 -9.04 11.21
C HIS A 23 2.17 -8.55 11.02
N GLU A 24 2.53 -7.41 11.60
CA GLU A 24 3.89 -6.86 11.51
C GLU A 24 4.99 -7.88 11.90
N PRO A 25 4.83 -8.69 12.94
CA PRO A 25 5.87 -9.65 13.33
C PRO A 25 6.15 -10.75 12.29
N SER A 26 5.18 -11.04 11.42
CA SER A 26 5.26 -12.15 10.46
C SER A 26 5.18 -11.72 8.99
N ALA A 27 4.90 -10.45 8.73
CA ALA A 27 4.74 -9.93 7.38
C ALA A 27 5.51 -8.63 7.22
N GLU A 28 6.03 -8.41 6.02
CA GLU A 28 6.76 -7.21 5.66
C GLU A 28 5.85 -6.27 4.87
N PHE A 29 5.70 -5.04 5.34
CA PHE A 29 4.86 -4.03 4.69
C PHE A 29 5.74 -3.00 4.00
N LEU A 30 5.56 -2.85 2.69
CA LEU A 30 6.37 -2.00 1.84
C LEU A 30 5.49 -1.09 0.99
N THR A 31 6.01 0.08 0.66
CA THR A 31 5.35 1.02 -0.25
C THR A 31 6.41 1.78 -1.05
N PRO A 32 6.16 2.12 -2.32
CA PRO A 32 7.09 2.98 -3.04
C PRO A 32 7.05 4.40 -2.51
N ASN A 33 8.17 5.12 -2.66
CA ASN A 33 8.29 6.52 -2.25
C ASN A 33 7.19 7.40 -2.84
N THR A 34 6.80 7.17 -4.10
CA THR A 34 5.75 7.94 -4.76
C THR A 34 4.38 7.77 -4.11
N ALA A 35 4.02 6.55 -3.70
CA ALA A 35 2.76 6.31 -2.99
C ALA A 35 2.77 6.97 -1.60
N TYR A 36 3.89 6.92 -0.91
CA TYR A 36 4.06 7.59 0.38
C TYR A 36 3.90 9.11 0.25
N GLU A 37 4.54 9.70 -0.76
CA GLU A 37 4.44 11.13 -1.04
C GLU A 37 3.04 11.55 -1.46
N GLU A 38 2.36 10.74 -2.26
CA GLU A 38 0.97 10.97 -2.64
C GLU A 38 0.04 10.98 -1.43
N ALA A 39 0.20 10.01 -0.53
CA ALA A 39 -0.56 9.97 0.69
C ALA A 39 -0.29 11.21 1.56
N ARG A 40 0.97 11.61 1.70
CA ARG A 40 1.36 12.81 2.43
C ARG A 40 0.70 14.07 1.86
N LYS A 41 0.63 14.16 0.53
CA LYS A 41 0.04 15.30 -0.16
C LYS A 41 -1.47 15.41 0.09
N HIS A 42 -2.19 14.29 0.12
CA HIS A 42 -3.64 14.29 0.24
C HIS A 42 -4.17 14.30 1.68
N LEU A 43 -3.38 13.85 2.64
CA LEU A 43 -3.81 13.74 4.03
C LEU A 43 -4.30 15.05 4.67
N PRO A 44 -3.63 16.22 4.51
CA PRO A 44 -4.09 17.44 5.16
C PRO A 44 -5.52 17.83 4.77
N ALA A 45 -5.89 17.69 3.48
CA ALA A 45 -7.23 18.00 3.02
C ALA A 45 -8.27 17.01 3.58
N LEU A 46 -7.89 15.73 3.67
CA LEU A 46 -8.77 14.70 4.21
C LEU A 46 -8.97 14.84 5.72
N VAL A 47 -7.94 15.24 6.45
CA VAL A 47 -8.04 15.53 7.89
C VAL A 47 -9.00 16.68 8.13
N LYS A 48 -8.92 17.75 7.34
CA LYS A 48 -9.84 18.90 7.43
C LYS A 48 -11.29 18.48 7.12
N LYS A 49 -11.48 17.65 6.13
CA LYS A 49 -12.79 17.20 5.69
C LYS A 49 -13.46 16.28 6.72
N ARG A 50 -12.68 15.49 7.42
CA ARG A 50 -13.13 14.66 8.53
C ARG A 50 -12.95 15.46 9.83
N ALA A 51 -13.99 16.09 10.30
CA ALA A 51 -13.96 16.91 11.52
C ALA A 51 -13.58 16.12 12.78
N VAL A 52 -13.49 14.79 12.69
CA VAL A 52 -13.16 13.91 13.81
C VAL A 52 -12.06 12.96 13.40
N ILE A 53 -10.88 13.14 13.97
CA ILE A 53 -9.83 12.13 13.93
C ILE A 53 -10.10 11.18 15.09
N HIS A 54 -10.13 9.87 14.83
CA HIS A 54 -10.31 8.88 15.88
C HIS A 54 -9.22 9.02 16.93
N ARG A 55 -9.62 8.82 18.18
CA ARG A 55 -8.72 8.93 19.32
C ARG A 55 -7.50 8.02 19.13
N GLY A 56 -6.29 8.59 19.23
CA GLY A 56 -5.05 7.88 18.99
C GLY A 56 -4.58 7.91 17.54
N MET A 57 -5.36 8.51 16.65
CA MET A 57 -4.99 8.74 15.25
C MET A 57 -4.84 10.23 15.03
N ASP A 58 -3.61 10.70 14.83
CA ASP A 58 -3.31 12.11 14.68
C ASP A 58 -3.25 12.60 13.23
N GLY A 59 -3.50 11.69 12.27
CA GLY A 59 -3.39 12.00 10.85
C GLY A 59 -1.94 12.10 10.38
N ASN A 60 -0.99 11.67 11.18
CA ASN A 60 0.43 11.73 10.85
C ASN A 60 0.89 10.43 10.19
N LEU A 61 1.22 10.52 8.90
CA LEU A 61 1.67 9.40 8.10
C LEU A 61 2.97 8.78 8.65
N ASP A 62 3.85 9.59 9.25
CA ASP A 62 5.14 9.14 9.75
C ASP A 62 5.03 8.12 10.88
N THR A 63 3.87 8.01 11.53
CA THR A 63 3.61 6.96 12.52
C THR A 63 3.56 5.55 11.93
N LEU A 64 3.47 5.45 10.60
CA LEU A 64 3.53 4.18 9.89
C LEU A 64 4.96 3.72 9.56
N THR A 65 5.97 4.49 9.89
CA THR A 65 7.37 4.13 9.62
C THR A 65 8.20 4.09 10.90
N PRO A 66 8.62 2.88 11.41
CA PRO A 66 8.07 1.60 11.02
C PRO A 66 6.61 1.46 11.46
N PRO A 67 5.76 0.58 11.04
CA PRO A 67 5.97 -0.76 10.48
C PRO A 67 6.05 -0.85 8.96
N VAL A 68 5.76 0.23 8.22
CA VAL A 68 5.84 0.22 6.76
C VAL A 68 7.19 0.81 6.33
N SER A 69 7.90 0.10 5.47
CA SER A 69 9.15 0.58 4.88
C SER A 69 8.90 1.25 3.55
N VAL A 70 9.51 2.40 3.33
CA VAL A 70 9.39 3.16 2.08
C VAL A 70 10.54 2.79 1.16
N LEU A 71 10.21 2.37 -0.05
CA LEU A 71 11.21 1.94 -1.05
C LEU A 71 11.62 3.11 -1.94
N ASP A 72 12.93 3.24 -2.14
CA ASP A 72 13.48 4.22 -3.06
C ASP A 72 13.25 3.82 -4.51
N ARG A 73 13.25 4.81 -5.39
CA ARG A 73 13.01 4.63 -6.82
C ARG A 73 13.93 3.59 -7.46
N ASP A 74 15.17 3.51 -7.02
CA ASP A 74 16.17 2.58 -7.56
C ASP A 74 15.76 1.12 -7.42
N VAL A 75 14.95 0.80 -6.40
CA VAL A 75 14.50 -0.56 -6.14
C VAL A 75 13.54 -1.05 -7.22
N TYR A 76 12.65 -0.21 -7.71
CA TYR A 76 11.57 -0.64 -8.61
C TYR A 76 11.68 -0.14 -10.05
N THR A 77 12.52 0.84 -10.34
CA THR A 77 12.71 1.37 -11.70
C THR A 77 13.02 0.28 -12.73
N PRO A 78 13.84 -0.75 -12.41
CA PRO A 78 14.09 -1.82 -13.39
C PRO A 78 12.83 -2.57 -13.84
N ALA A 79 11.79 -2.61 -13.05
CA ALA A 79 10.51 -3.23 -13.41
C ALA A 79 9.50 -2.24 -14.01
N GLY A 80 9.89 -0.97 -14.19
CA GLY A 80 8.98 0.09 -14.62
C GLY A 80 8.33 -0.14 -15.97
N ALA A 81 9.10 -0.58 -16.97
CA ALA A 81 8.57 -0.84 -18.30
C ALA A 81 7.52 -1.97 -18.29
N ARG A 82 7.81 -3.05 -17.54
CA ARG A 82 6.85 -4.16 -17.37
C ARG A 82 5.58 -3.70 -16.66
N ALA A 83 5.71 -2.89 -15.62
CA ALA A 83 4.58 -2.37 -14.89
C ALA A 83 3.69 -1.49 -15.78
N LEU A 84 4.30 -0.57 -16.52
CA LEU A 84 3.55 0.30 -17.45
C LEU A 84 2.87 -0.49 -18.55
N ALA A 85 3.48 -1.55 -19.05
CA ALA A 85 2.86 -2.41 -20.07
C ALA A 85 1.59 -3.08 -19.54
N ARG A 86 1.51 -3.35 -18.24
CA ARG A 86 0.38 -4.05 -17.62
C ARG A 86 -0.73 -3.13 -17.12
N ILE A 87 -0.39 -1.93 -16.65
CA ILE A 87 -1.35 -1.05 -16.00
C ILE A 87 -1.53 0.31 -16.70
N GLY A 88 -0.65 0.65 -17.63
CA GLY A 88 -0.62 1.98 -18.23
C GLY A 88 -1.91 2.40 -18.94
N ASP A 89 -2.65 1.45 -19.53
CA ASP A 89 -3.92 1.72 -20.20
C ASP A 89 -5.06 2.03 -19.21
N ARG A 90 -4.91 1.64 -17.95
CA ARG A 90 -5.94 1.83 -16.91
C ARG A 90 -5.61 3.02 -16.04
N ASP A 91 -4.43 3.02 -15.43
CA ASP A 91 -3.95 4.09 -14.58
C ASP A 91 -2.42 4.10 -14.60
N PRO A 92 -1.80 4.92 -15.47
CA PRO A 92 -0.34 4.96 -15.55
C PRO A 92 0.34 5.43 -14.26
N ASP A 93 -0.35 6.24 -13.44
CA ASP A 93 0.23 6.77 -12.19
C ASP A 93 0.44 5.70 -11.12
N ASP A 94 -0.18 4.54 -11.27
CA ASP A 94 -0.04 3.40 -10.35
C ASP A 94 1.16 2.50 -10.68
N TRP A 95 1.92 2.81 -11.72
CA TRP A 95 3.04 1.98 -12.13
C TRP A 95 4.10 1.74 -11.03
N PRO A 96 4.41 2.71 -10.13
CA PRO A 96 5.42 2.45 -9.10
C PRO A 96 5.03 1.35 -8.13
N VAL A 97 3.77 1.29 -7.71
CA VAL A 97 3.29 0.22 -6.83
C VAL A 97 3.40 -1.13 -7.51
N LEU A 98 2.97 -1.23 -8.77
CA LEU A 98 3.06 -2.47 -9.52
C LEU A 98 4.51 -2.86 -9.80
N ALA A 99 5.37 -1.90 -10.12
CA ALA A 99 6.80 -2.13 -10.35
C ALA A 99 7.49 -2.68 -9.10
N CYS A 100 7.18 -2.16 -7.92
CA CYS A 100 7.67 -2.69 -6.66
C CYS A 100 7.25 -4.15 -6.45
N ALA A 101 5.98 -4.45 -6.69
CA ALA A 101 5.45 -5.80 -6.54
C ALA A 101 6.13 -6.78 -7.51
N LEU A 102 6.35 -6.35 -8.75
CA LEU A 102 7.05 -7.17 -9.75
C LEU A 102 8.53 -7.36 -9.40
N ALA A 103 9.21 -6.31 -8.97
CA ALA A 103 10.63 -6.36 -8.65
C ALA A 103 10.93 -7.27 -7.45
N LEU A 104 10.06 -7.29 -6.46
CA LEU A 104 10.25 -8.02 -5.22
C LEU A 104 9.42 -9.31 -5.13
N ASP A 105 8.59 -9.58 -6.13
CA ASP A 105 7.66 -10.71 -6.14
C ASP A 105 6.71 -10.71 -4.92
N TYR A 106 6.14 -9.55 -4.65
CA TYR A 106 5.19 -9.36 -3.56
C TYR A 106 3.78 -9.10 -4.08
N PRO A 107 2.75 -9.53 -3.35
CA PRO A 107 1.37 -9.14 -3.69
C PRO A 107 1.12 -7.67 -3.38
N VAL A 108 0.07 -7.12 -3.98
CA VAL A 108 -0.38 -5.75 -3.75
C VAL A 108 -1.61 -5.76 -2.84
N TRP A 109 -1.58 -4.89 -1.83
CA TRP A 109 -2.75 -4.59 -1.00
C TRP A 109 -3.30 -3.22 -1.43
N THR A 110 -4.50 -3.21 -2.00
CA THR A 110 -5.12 -2.02 -2.57
C THR A 110 -6.64 -2.16 -2.60
N GLU A 111 -7.34 -1.04 -2.62
CA GLU A 111 -8.76 -1.01 -2.96
C GLU A 111 -9.00 -0.66 -4.44
N ASP A 112 -7.94 -0.36 -5.18
CA ASP A 112 -8.03 0.05 -6.59
C ASP A 112 -8.13 -1.15 -7.51
N ARG A 113 -9.24 -1.24 -8.25
CA ARG A 113 -9.52 -2.35 -9.16
C ARG A 113 -8.58 -2.41 -10.36
N ASN A 114 -7.88 -1.33 -10.66
CA ASN A 114 -6.95 -1.29 -11.79
C ASN A 114 -5.78 -2.27 -11.63
N PHE A 115 -5.49 -2.72 -10.43
CA PHE A 115 -4.46 -3.72 -10.18
C PHE A 115 -4.90 -5.14 -10.49
N PHE A 116 -6.21 -5.42 -10.54
CA PHE A 116 -6.69 -6.75 -10.89
C PHE A 116 -6.41 -7.05 -12.36
N GLY A 117 -5.92 -8.25 -12.63
CA GLY A 117 -5.59 -8.68 -13.97
C GLY A 117 -4.21 -8.24 -14.46
N THR A 118 -3.38 -7.64 -13.59
CA THR A 118 -2.02 -7.24 -13.94
C THR A 118 -0.99 -8.37 -13.84
N GLY A 119 -1.42 -9.55 -13.39
CA GLY A 119 -0.53 -10.70 -13.21
C GLY A 119 0.13 -10.75 -11.84
N VAL A 120 -0.20 -9.82 -10.94
CA VAL A 120 0.26 -9.80 -9.56
C VAL A 120 -0.92 -10.08 -8.65
N ALA A 121 -0.71 -10.91 -7.63
CA ALA A 121 -1.74 -11.18 -6.63
C ALA A 121 -2.16 -9.87 -5.96
N THR A 122 -3.44 -9.61 -5.90
CA THR A 122 -4.01 -8.35 -5.43
C THR A 122 -5.06 -8.64 -4.36
N TRP A 123 -4.93 -7.98 -3.21
CA TRP A 123 -5.79 -8.18 -2.06
C TRP A 123 -6.45 -6.87 -1.65
N THR A 124 -7.76 -6.92 -1.47
CA THR A 124 -8.50 -5.82 -0.82
C THR A 124 -8.45 -5.99 0.70
N THR A 125 -8.80 -4.94 1.43
CA THR A 125 -8.79 -4.97 2.90
C THR A 125 -9.70 -6.06 3.46
N ASP A 126 -10.82 -6.34 2.80
CA ASP A 126 -11.77 -7.38 3.23
C ASP A 126 -11.17 -8.79 3.17
N ARG A 127 -10.15 -9.01 2.35
CA ARG A 127 -9.60 -10.33 2.06
C ARG A 127 -8.14 -10.50 2.43
N VAL A 128 -7.43 -9.40 2.69
CA VAL A 128 -5.97 -9.45 2.88
C VAL A 128 -5.55 -10.34 4.04
N GLU A 129 -6.37 -10.47 5.07
CA GLU A 129 -6.04 -11.34 6.20
C GLU A 129 -6.04 -12.82 5.83
N LEU A 130 -6.75 -13.21 4.78
CA LEU A 130 -6.64 -14.59 4.26
C LEU A 130 -5.22 -14.89 3.80
N TYR A 131 -4.56 -13.92 3.16
CA TYR A 131 -3.17 -14.06 2.75
C TYR A 131 -2.23 -14.17 3.97
N PHE A 132 -2.41 -13.30 4.97
CA PHE A 132 -1.55 -13.32 6.17
C PHE A 132 -1.73 -14.57 7.01
N ASN A 133 -2.90 -15.18 7.00
CA ASN A 133 -3.23 -16.35 7.81
C ASN A 133 -2.98 -17.66 7.07
N GLU A 134 -2.55 -17.63 5.81
CA GLU A 134 -2.18 -18.87 5.11
C GLU A 134 -0.97 -19.50 5.76
N PRO A 135 -1.02 -20.85 5.97
CA PRO A 135 0.17 -21.54 6.44
C PRO A 135 1.31 -21.37 5.45
N ALA A 136 2.51 -21.19 5.96
CA ALA A 136 3.70 -21.15 5.12
C ALA A 136 3.73 -22.39 4.22
N ALA A 137 3.97 -22.20 2.93
CA ALA A 137 4.09 -23.31 1.99
C ALA A 137 5.23 -24.22 2.46
N SER A 138 4.88 -25.43 2.77
CA SER A 138 5.85 -26.45 3.18
C SER A 138 6.66 -26.95 1.99
#